data_4c4900c8da2624be4ba207b8c9b28186
#
_entry.id   4c4900c8da2624be4ba207b8c9b28186
#
_cell.length_a   1.000
_cell.length_b   1.000
_cell.length_c   1.000
_cell.angle_alpha   90.00
_cell.angle_beta   90.00
_cell.angle_gamma   90.00
#
_symmetry.space_group_name_H-M   'P 1'
#
loop_
_entity.id
_entity.type
_entity.pdbx_description
1 polymer ?
#
loop_
_entity_poly.entity_id
_entity_poly.type
_entity_poly.pdbx_seq_one_letter_code
_entity_poly.pdbx_strand_id
1 'polypeptide(L)'
;MTLTFYDVARIDDYYVRQASVTKDLAKVENRLTVNSVSATPQKAEVTVAYSYKEGEKVTEQKEVTLQPGTNHILLPIEIRQPHLWMPNGWGEPALYDFEAVIKVDGKVIASQKERIGLRTIKVVKEKDDQGESFYFIVNGEPMFAKGANFIPDDALLPNITEERYRQLFKDVKDANMNMIRVWGGGIYEDDAFYQAAD
;
A
#
# COMPACT_ATOMS: atom_id res chain seq x y z
N MET A 1 19.54 1.63 13.09
CA MET A 1 18.74 1.31 14.30
C MET A 1 17.92 2.54 14.64
N THR A 2 16.59 2.43 14.73
CA THR A 2 15.68 3.55 15.04
C THR A 2 15.05 3.30 16.40
N LEU A 3 14.99 4.35 17.24
CA LEU A 3 14.29 4.33 18.53
C LEU A 3 13.01 5.17 18.39
N THR A 4 11.88 4.58 18.71
CA THR A 4 10.59 5.27 18.69
C THR A 4 10.07 5.39 20.12
N PHE A 5 9.69 6.61 20.52
CA PHE A 5 9.11 6.91 21.82
C PHE A 5 7.63 7.22 21.66
N TYR A 6 6.80 6.70 22.55
CA TYR A 6 5.36 7.00 22.60
C TYR A 6 4.83 6.81 24.03
N ASP A 7 3.89 7.68 24.42
CA ASP A 7 3.42 7.75 25.80
C ASP A 7 2.09 7.02 26.04
N VAL A 8 1.24 6.92 25.02
CA VAL A 8 -0.13 6.35 25.14
C VAL A 8 -0.30 5.15 24.25
N ALA A 9 -0.12 5.32 22.94
CA ALA A 9 -0.24 4.26 21.96
C ALA A 9 0.54 4.59 20.68
N ARG A 10 0.86 3.56 19.91
CA ARG A 10 1.44 3.68 18.57
C ARG A 10 0.67 2.84 17.57
N ILE A 11 0.75 3.18 16.31
CA ILE A 11 0.32 2.34 15.21
C ILE A 11 1.49 1.38 14.89
N ASP A 12 1.28 0.08 15.09
CA ASP A 12 2.26 -0.95 14.76
C ASP A 12 2.16 -1.33 13.27
N ASP A 13 0.95 -1.27 12.71
CA ASP A 13 0.69 -1.57 11.31
C ASP A 13 -0.54 -0.80 10.83
N TYR A 14 -0.47 -0.27 9.60
CA TYR A 14 -1.58 0.33 8.89
C TYR A 14 -1.66 -0.26 7.49
N TYR A 15 -2.71 -1.00 7.21
CA TYR A 15 -2.92 -1.68 5.94
C TYR A 15 -4.24 -1.25 5.28
N VAL A 16 -4.15 -0.70 4.08
CA VAL A 16 -5.30 -0.32 3.25
C VAL A 16 -5.63 -1.49 2.31
N ARG A 17 -6.51 -2.38 2.78
CA ARG A 17 -6.93 -3.56 2.03
C ARG A 17 -7.99 -3.20 1.00
N GLN A 18 -7.76 -3.57 -0.25
CA GLN A 18 -8.75 -3.48 -1.32
C GLN A 18 -9.70 -4.69 -1.25
N ALA A 19 -10.91 -4.49 -0.70
CA ALA A 19 -11.90 -5.56 -0.56
C ALA A 19 -12.58 -5.88 -1.90
N SER A 20 -12.89 -4.84 -2.68
CA SER A 20 -13.34 -4.94 -4.07
C SER A 20 -13.03 -3.66 -4.82
N VAL A 21 -12.69 -3.77 -6.09
CA VAL A 21 -12.41 -2.62 -6.96
C VAL A 21 -13.08 -2.84 -8.31
N THR A 22 -13.87 -1.86 -8.72
CA THR A 22 -14.48 -1.77 -10.05
C THR A 22 -14.29 -0.35 -10.60
N LYS A 23 -14.68 -0.10 -11.85
CA LYS A 23 -14.67 1.25 -12.44
C LYS A 23 -15.64 2.22 -11.74
N ASP A 24 -16.70 1.69 -11.10
CA ASP A 24 -17.74 2.51 -10.48
C ASP A 24 -17.53 2.70 -8.98
N LEU A 25 -16.92 1.70 -8.32
CA LEU A 25 -16.81 1.66 -6.87
C LEU A 25 -15.59 0.86 -6.43
N ALA A 26 -14.78 1.45 -5.56
CA ALA A 26 -13.80 0.74 -4.76
C ALA A 26 -14.25 0.69 -3.30
N LYS A 27 -14.20 -0.51 -2.70
CA LYS A 27 -14.39 -0.72 -1.27
C LYS A 27 -13.05 -1.04 -0.65
N VAL A 28 -12.60 -0.18 0.25
CA VAL A 28 -11.33 -0.34 0.94
C VAL A 28 -11.55 -0.49 2.45
N GLU A 29 -10.77 -1.32 3.06
CA GLU A 29 -10.76 -1.55 4.50
C GLU A 29 -9.46 -1.00 5.09
N ASN A 30 -9.55 0.09 5.83
CA ASN A 30 -8.42 0.62 6.58
C ASN A 30 -8.27 -0.18 7.86
N ARG A 31 -7.22 -0.98 7.94
CA ARG A 31 -6.91 -1.88 9.07
C ARG A 31 -5.73 -1.35 9.83
N LEU A 32 -5.95 -0.99 11.09
CA LEU A 32 -4.90 -0.52 11.99
C LEU A 32 -4.66 -1.56 13.09
N THR A 33 -3.41 -1.87 13.33
CA THR A 33 -2.95 -2.56 14.54
C THR A 33 -2.30 -1.53 15.44
N VAL A 34 -2.91 -1.30 16.61
CA VAL A 34 -2.52 -0.25 17.54
C VAL A 34 -2.11 -0.87 18.86
N ASN A 35 -0.91 -0.55 19.33
CA ASN A 35 -0.43 -0.99 20.65
C ASN A 35 -0.55 0.15 21.66
N SER A 36 -1.37 -0.06 22.70
CA SER A 36 -1.52 0.88 23.81
C SER A 36 -0.69 0.43 25.01
N VAL A 37 0.13 1.35 25.53
CA VAL A 37 0.91 1.15 26.77
C VAL A 37 0.19 1.69 27.99
N SER A 38 -1.00 2.27 27.83
CA SER A 38 -1.83 2.70 28.96
C SER A 38 -2.25 1.50 29.81
N ALA A 39 -2.22 1.65 31.11
CA ALA A 39 -2.66 0.62 32.04
C ALA A 39 -4.20 0.49 32.11
N THR A 40 -4.93 1.49 31.62
CA THR A 40 -6.39 1.55 31.61
C THR A 40 -6.93 1.81 30.21
N PRO A 41 -8.16 1.37 29.89
CA PRO A 41 -8.79 1.68 28.61
C PRO A 41 -8.85 3.19 28.36
N GLN A 42 -8.55 3.61 27.12
CA GLN A 42 -8.53 5.01 26.70
C GLN A 42 -9.56 5.23 25.57
N LYS A 43 -10.39 6.26 25.71
CA LYS A 43 -11.23 6.70 24.59
C LYS A 43 -10.35 7.39 23.56
N ALA A 44 -10.48 6.98 22.31
CA ALA A 44 -9.72 7.54 21.18
C ALA A 44 -10.64 7.81 20.01
N GLU A 45 -10.31 8.85 19.27
CA GLU A 45 -10.85 9.12 17.92
C GLU A 45 -9.85 8.63 16.88
N VAL A 46 -10.28 7.77 15.99
CA VAL A 46 -9.51 7.32 14.84
C VAL A 46 -10.08 7.96 13.60
N THR A 47 -9.26 8.71 12.89
CA THR A 47 -9.61 9.37 11.64
C THR A 47 -8.78 8.76 10.51
N VAL A 48 -9.43 8.41 9.42
CA VAL A 48 -8.76 8.07 8.16
C VAL A 48 -9.18 9.09 7.12
N ALA A 49 -8.20 9.71 6.49
CA ALA A 49 -8.42 10.62 5.39
C ALA A 49 -7.73 10.09 4.13
N TYR A 50 -8.33 10.33 2.96
CA TYR A 50 -7.71 10.00 1.70
C TYR A 50 -7.90 11.12 0.68
N SER A 51 -6.98 11.19 -0.28
CA SER A 51 -7.07 12.10 -1.43
C SER A 51 -6.43 11.47 -2.66
N TYR A 52 -6.85 11.93 -3.82
CA TYR A 52 -6.22 11.63 -5.10
C TYR A 52 -5.59 12.91 -5.63
N LYS A 53 -4.26 12.90 -5.83
CA LYS A 53 -3.48 14.11 -6.19
C LYS A 53 -3.76 15.27 -5.21
N GLU A 54 -3.88 16.48 -5.72
CA GLU A 54 -4.23 17.69 -4.96
C GLU A 54 -5.76 17.87 -4.79
N GLY A 55 -6.54 16.79 -4.99
CA GLY A 55 -7.98 16.81 -4.87
C GLY A 55 -8.47 16.96 -3.44
N GLU A 56 -9.78 17.05 -3.28
CA GLU A 56 -10.43 17.16 -1.99
C GLU A 56 -10.07 15.98 -1.07
N LYS A 57 -9.73 16.30 0.18
CA LYS A 57 -9.45 15.30 1.21
C LYS A 57 -10.76 14.83 1.82
N VAL A 58 -11.11 13.59 1.56
CA VAL A 58 -12.27 12.92 2.17
C VAL A 58 -11.85 12.28 3.48
N THR A 59 -12.67 12.42 4.52
CA THR A 59 -12.34 12.00 5.88
C THR A 59 -13.46 11.15 6.47
N GLU A 60 -13.09 10.01 7.02
CA GLU A 60 -13.94 9.14 7.83
C GLU A 60 -13.38 9.05 9.25
N GLN A 61 -14.26 9.03 10.25
CA GLN A 61 -13.85 8.96 11.66
C GLN A 61 -14.67 7.95 12.44
N LYS A 62 -14.07 7.42 13.50
CA LYS A 62 -14.67 6.45 14.40
C LYS A 62 -14.13 6.64 15.81
N GLU A 63 -15.06 6.68 16.79
CA GLU A 63 -14.68 6.57 18.19
C GLU A 63 -14.42 5.10 18.56
N VAL A 64 -13.37 4.85 19.29
CA VAL A 64 -12.96 3.53 19.76
C VAL A 64 -12.50 3.61 21.22
N THR A 65 -12.50 2.46 21.89
CA THR A 65 -11.84 2.33 23.20
C THR A 65 -10.61 1.46 23.02
N LEU A 66 -9.44 2.06 23.14
CA LEU A 66 -8.16 1.34 23.14
C LEU A 66 -8.00 0.61 24.47
N GLN A 67 -7.93 -0.71 24.41
CA GLN A 67 -7.60 -1.56 25.56
C GLN A 67 -6.08 -1.58 25.75
N PRO A 68 -5.57 -1.84 26.97
CA PRO A 68 -4.15 -2.11 27.17
C PRO A 68 -3.64 -3.20 26.22
N GLY A 69 -2.49 -3.00 25.61
CA GLY A 69 -1.90 -3.92 24.61
C GLY A 69 -2.43 -3.71 23.19
N THR A 70 -2.55 -4.80 22.42
CA THR A 70 -2.85 -4.77 21.00
C THR A 70 -4.35 -4.59 20.73
N ASN A 71 -4.66 -3.66 19.85
CA ASN A 71 -6.02 -3.36 19.36
C ASN A 71 -6.05 -3.46 17.84
N HIS A 72 -7.13 -4.04 17.29
CA HIS A 72 -7.38 -4.09 15.85
C HIS A 72 -8.60 -3.21 15.52
N ILE A 73 -8.37 -2.21 14.67
CA ILE A 73 -9.38 -1.22 14.30
C ILE A 73 -9.62 -1.33 12.81
N LEU A 74 -10.90 -1.31 12.43
CA LEU A 74 -11.35 -1.37 11.04
C LEU A 74 -12.22 -0.15 10.74
N LEU A 75 -11.84 0.60 9.67
CA LEU A 75 -12.65 1.64 9.05
C LEU A 75 -12.83 1.32 7.56
N PRO A 76 -14.04 0.89 7.14
CA PRO A 76 -14.33 0.71 5.73
C PRO A 76 -14.63 2.06 5.07
N ILE A 77 -14.17 2.23 3.83
CA ILE A 77 -14.40 3.42 3.00
C ILE A 77 -14.86 2.97 1.61
N GLU A 78 -15.81 3.71 1.03
CA GLU A 78 -16.24 3.54 -0.35
C GLU A 78 -15.79 4.74 -1.19
N ILE A 79 -15.06 4.46 -2.28
CA ILE A 79 -14.59 5.46 -3.24
C ILE A 79 -15.38 5.27 -4.53
N ARG A 80 -16.23 6.24 -4.87
CA ARG A 80 -17.04 6.20 -6.09
C ARG A 80 -16.24 6.69 -7.28
N GLN A 81 -16.42 6.02 -8.45
CA GLN A 81 -15.70 6.33 -9.69
C GLN A 81 -14.18 6.49 -9.47
N PRO A 82 -13.52 5.46 -8.88
CA PRO A 82 -12.12 5.57 -8.54
C PRO A 82 -11.24 5.70 -9.78
N HIS A 83 -10.16 6.47 -9.67
CA HIS A 83 -9.07 6.45 -10.64
C HIS A 83 -8.28 5.15 -10.44
N LEU A 84 -8.37 4.25 -11.40
CA LEU A 84 -7.68 2.96 -11.31
C LEU A 84 -6.21 3.12 -11.68
N TRP A 85 -5.35 2.49 -10.90
CA TRP A 85 -3.93 2.40 -11.20
C TRP A 85 -3.69 1.49 -12.42
N MET A 86 -2.83 1.93 -13.32
CA MET A 86 -2.42 1.17 -14.50
C MET A 86 -0.90 1.04 -14.56
N PRO A 87 -0.36 -0.11 -15.04
CA PRO A 87 1.08 -0.29 -15.17
C PRO A 87 1.65 0.54 -16.32
N ASN A 88 2.97 0.71 -16.33
CA ASN A 88 3.68 1.47 -17.35
C ASN A 88 3.27 1.05 -18.77
N GLY A 89 2.99 2.02 -19.62
CA GLY A 89 2.56 1.83 -21.03
C GLY A 89 1.08 1.46 -21.21
N TRP A 90 0.29 1.35 -20.12
CA TRP A 90 -1.14 1.00 -20.16
C TRP A 90 -2.06 2.13 -19.70
N GLY A 91 -1.52 3.11 -19.00
CA GLY A 91 -2.29 4.24 -18.51
C GLY A 91 -1.55 4.98 -17.40
N GLU A 92 -2.32 5.68 -16.57
CA GLU A 92 -1.79 6.44 -15.46
C GLU A 92 -1.57 5.54 -14.23
N PRO A 93 -0.41 5.62 -13.56
CA PRO A 93 -0.21 5.00 -12.25
C PRO A 93 -0.92 5.84 -11.18
N ALA A 94 -2.26 5.78 -11.17
CA ALA A 94 -3.08 6.58 -10.27
C ALA A 94 -2.91 6.12 -8.82
N LEU A 95 -2.40 6.99 -7.95
CA LEU A 95 -2.13 6.71 -6.54
C LEU A 95 -3.00 7.57 -5.64
N TYR A 96 -3.50 6.96 -4.58
CA TYR A 96 -4.23 7.61 -3.50
C TYR A 96 -3.34 7.70 -2.26
N ASP A 97 -3.30 8.87 -1.67
CA ASP A 97 -2.66 9.09 -0.37
C ASP A 97 -3.70 8.87 0.74
N PHE A 98 -3.41 7.95 1.66
CA PHE A 98 -4.18 7.68 2.85
C PHE A 98 -3.40 8.13 4.09
N GLU A 99 -4.11 8.66 5.08
CA GLU A 99 -3.53 9.05 6.36
C GLU A 99 -4.45 8.63 7.50
N ALA A 100 -3.94 7.78 8.38
CA ALA A 100 -4.60 7.42 9.63
C ALA A 100 -4.05 8.24 10.78
N VAL A 101 -4.93 8.79 11.60
CA VAL A 101 -4.58 9.61 12.78
C VAL A 101 -5.37 9.10 13.98
N ILE A 102 -4.69 8.95 15.12
CA ILE A 102 -5.30 8.58 16.38
C ILE A 102 -5.17 9.76 17.35
N LYS A 103 -6.28 10.16 17.96
CA LYS A 103 -6.32 11.20 18.98
C LYS A 103 -6.87 10.64 20.29
N VAL A 104 -6.29 11.07 21.38
CA VAL A 104 -6.77 10.86 22.75
C VAL A 104 -6.87 12.23 23.42
N ASP A 105 -8.01 12.52 24.04
CA ASP A 105 -8.30 13.83 24.65
C ASP A 105 -8.02 15.02 23.69
N GLY A 106 -8.37 14.86 22.40
CA GLY A 106 -8.17 15.86 21.36
C GLY A 106 -6.72 16.02 20.86
N LYS A 107 -5.74 15.33 21.45
CA LYS A 107 -4.33 15.38 21.05
C LYS A 107 -3.98 14.22 20.12
N VAL A 108 -3.28 14.51 19.02
CA VAL A 108 -2.72 13.48 18.15
C VAL A 108 -1.63 12.70 18.90
N ILE A 109 -1.83 11.39 19.02
CA ILE A 109 -0.87 10.48 19.69
C ILE A 109 -0.11 9.60 18.70
N ALA A 110 -0.70 9.32 17.53
CA ALA A 110 -0.07 8.54 16.47
C ALA A 110 -0.64 8.93 15.10
N SER A 111 0.17 8.84 14.06
CA SER A 111 -0.26 8.95 12.67
C SER A 111 0.59 8.07 11.77
N GLN A 112 0.00 7.55 10.71
CA GLN A 112 0.69 6.81 9.67
C GLN A 112 0.08 7.11 8.30
N LYS A 113 0.92 7.12 7.26
CA LYS A 113 0.52 7.37 5.88
C LYS A 113 0.81 6.15 5.03
N GLU A 114 -0.09 5.91 4.09
CA GLU A 114 0.04 4.88 3.07
C GLU A 114 -0.31 5.47 1.71
N ARG A 115 0.40 5.03 0.66
CA ARG A 115 0.10 5.37 -0.72
C ARG A 115 -0.20 4.12 -1.49
N ILE A 116 -1.36 4.05 -2.15
CA ILE A 116 -1.78 2.86 -2.86
C ILE A 116 -2.39 3.17 -4.23
N GLY A 117 -2.19 2.26 -5.19
CA GLY A 117 -2.94 2.22 -6.45
C GLY A 117 -4.15 1.31 -6.33
N LEU A 118 -5.34 1.81 -6.65
CA LEU A 118 -6.57 1.01 -6.68
C LEU A 118 -6.62 0.19 -7.95
N ARG A 119 -6.53 -1.14 -7.83
CA ARG A 119 -6.49 -2.06 -8.97
C ARG A 119 -6.96 -3.45 -8.60
N THR A 120 -7.32 -4.23 -9.62
CA THR A 120 -7.42 -5.68 -9.51
C THR A 120 -6.29 -6.33 -10.28
N ILE A 121 -5.68 -7.38 -9.70
CA ILE A 121 -4.72 -8.24 -10.38
C ILE A 121 -5.15 -9.68 -10.19
N LYS A 122 -5.29 -10.41 -11.30
CA LYS A 122 -5.60 -11.83 -11.31
C LYS A 122 -4.55 -12.57 -12.13
N VAL A 123 -4.05 -13.65 -11.59
CA VAL A 123 -3.22 -14.62 -12.34
C VAL A 123 -4.15 -15.64 -12.98
N VAL A 124 -4.03 -15.84 -14.29
CA VAL A 124 -4.80 -16.82 -15.04
C VAL A 124 -3.89 -17.97 -15.47
N LYS A 125 -4.34 -19.18 -15.17
CA LYS A 125 -3.75 -20.45 -15.59
C LYS A 125 -4.85 -21.30 -16.20
N GLU A 126 -4.75 -21.54 -17.50
CA GLU A 126 -5.74 -22.30 -18.26
C GLU A 126 -5.01 -23.37 -19.06
N LYS A 127 -5.48 -24.60 -18.96
CA LYS A 127 -4.93 -25.73 -19.71
C LYS A 127 -5.56 -25.76 -21.10
N ASP A 128 -4.73 -26.02 -22.09
CA ASP A 128 -5.13 -26.35 -23.46
C ASP A 128 -4.40 -27.63 -23.94
N ASP A 129 -4.56 -27.97 -25.22
CA ASP A 129 -3.95 -29.17 -25.81
C ASP A 129 -2.41 -29.06 -25.93
N GLN A 130 -1.83 -27.86 -25.76
CA GLN A 130 -0.40 -27.60 -25.88
C GLN A 130 0.30 -27.33 -24.56
N GLY A 131 -0.47 -27.11 -23.48
CA GLY A 131 0.09 -26.84 -22.16
C GLY A 131 -0.81 -26.05 -21.20
N GLU A 132 -0.22 -25.15 -20.43
CA GLU A 132 -0.94 -24.29 -19.49
C GLU A 132 -0.49 -22.84 -19.70
N SER A 133 -1.45 -21.94 -19.90
CA SER A 133 -1.19 -20.50 -19.96
C SER A 133 -0.78 -19.96 -18.58
N PHE A 134 -0.02 -18.86 -18.60
CA PHE A 134 0.29 -18.09 -17.39
C PHE A 134 0.35 -16.61 -17.76
N TYR A 135 -0.67 -15.86 -17.38
CA TYR A 135 -0.73 -14.42 -17.65
C TYR A 135 -1.50 -13.67 -16.56
N PHE A 136 -1.39 -12.34 -16.60
CA PHE A 136 -2.05 -11.47 -15.66
C PHE A 136 -3.26 -10.79 -16.31
N ILE A 137 -4.30 -10.58 -15.52
CA ILE A 137 -5.39 -9.67 -15.84
C ILE A 137 -5.32 -8.51 -14.86
N VAL A 138 -5.15 -7.29 -15.37
CA VAL A 138 -5.13 -6.05 -14.58
C VAL A 138 -6.38 -5.25 -14.92
N ASN A 139 -7.19 -4.92 -13.93
CA ASN A 139 -8.44 -4.18 -14.07
C ASN A 139 -9.39 -4.75 -15.15
N GLY A 140 -9.39 -6.07 -15.30
CA GLY A 140 -10.21 -6.79 -16.29
C GLY A 140 -9.56 -6.98 -17.66
N GLU A 141 -8.39 -6.41 -17.93
CA GLU A 141 -7.69 -6.49 -19.21
C GLU A 141 -6.50 -7.46 -19.13
N PRO A 142 -6.38 -8.44 -20.05
CA PRO A 142 -5.24 -9.33 -20.13
C PRO A 142 -3.96 -8.56 -20.41
N MET A 143 -2.92 -8.78 -19.62
CA MET A 143 -1.65 -8.09 -19.74
C MET A 143 -0.50 -9.06 -19.98
N PHE A 144 0.29 -8.80 -21.02
CA PHE A 144 1.59 -9.43 -21.19
C PHE A 144 2.62 -8.76 -20.27
N ALA A 145 3.20 -9.51 -19.35
CA ALA A 145 4.21 -9.03 -18.41
C ALA A 145 5.56 -8.89 -19.11
N LYS A 146 5.94 -7.67 -19.43
CA LYS A 146 7.26 -7.30 -19.95
C LYS A 146 8.13 -6.87 -18.82
N GLY A 147 9.18 -7.62 -18.50
CA GLY A 147 9.99 -7.28 -17.36
C GLY A 147 11.18 -8.22 -17.15
N ALA A 148 11.78 -8.10 -15.98
CA ALA A 148 12.94 -8.87 -15.59
C ALA A 148 12.82 -9.33 -14.12
N ASN A 149 13.69 -10.28 -13.74
CA ASN A 149 13.92 -10.57 -12.33
C ASN A 149 14.84 -9.50 -11.75
N PHE A 150 14.53 -9.08 -10.55
CA PHE A 150 15.36 -8.23 -9.73
C PHE A 150 15.97 -9.05 -8.58
N ILE A 151 17.26 -8.90 -8.40
CA ILE A 151 18.05 -9.42 -7.29
C ILE A 151 18.67 -8.18 -6.62
N PRO A 152 18.80 -8.13 -5.28
CA PRO A 152 19.41 -6.97 -4.62
C PRO A 152 20.74 -6.55 -5.27
N ASP A 153 20.88 -5.26 -5.55
CA ASP A 153 22.03 -4.70 -6.29
C ASP A 153 23.36 -4.81 -5.54
N ASP A 154 23.30 -4.95 -4.20
CA ASP A 154 24.49 -5.05 -3.35
C ASP A 154 24.27 -6.15 -2.29
N ALA A 155 25.32 -6.91 -2.00
CA ALA A 155 25.32 -7.90 -0.92
C ALA A 155 25.19 -7.25 0.47
N LEU A 156 25.62 -5.99 0.60
CA LEU A 156 25.44 -5.15 1.78
C LEU A 156 24.27 -4.20 1.56
N LEU A 157 23.07 -4.65 1.90
CA LEU A 157 21.81 -3.93 1.65
C LEU A 157 21.83 -2.44 2.07
N PRO A 158 22.47 -2.02 3.20
CA PRO A 158 22.54 -0.60 3.55
C PRO A 158 23.28 0.30 2.57
N ASN A 159 24.02 -0.28 1.61
CA ASN A 159 24.67 0.49 0.55
C ASN A 159 23.72 0.90 -0.56
N ILE A 160 22.55 0.24 -0.66
CA ILE A 160 21.56 0.56 -1.70
C ILE A 160 20.80 1.81 -1.25
N THR A 161 20.86 2.85 -2.06
CA THR A 161 20.24 4.14 -1.76
C THR A 161 18.91 4.29 -2.48
N GLU A 162 18.05 5.17 -1.98
CA GLU A 162 16.80 5.56 -2.63
C GLU A 162 17.02 6.05 -4.08
N GLU A 163 18.10 6.81 -4.31
CA GLU A 163 18.49 7.29 -5.65
C GLU A 163 18.80 6.13 -6.60
N ARG A 164 19.41 5.06 -6.09
CA ARG A 164 19.68 3.86 -6.89
C ARG A 164 18.38 3.18 -7.33
N TYR A 165 17.38 3.08 -6.45
CA TYR A 165 16.08 2.54 -6.82
C TYR A 165 15.35 3.44 -7.83
N ARG A 166 15.39 4.75 -7.66
CA ARG A 166 14.82 5.69 -8.65
C ARG A 166 15.44 5.54 -10.03
N GLN A 167 16.77 5.40 -10.09
CA GLN A 167 17.47 5.16 -11.36
C GLN A 167 17.06 3.82 -11.97
N LEU A 168 16.98 2.75 -11.17
CA LEU A 168 16.52 1.43 -11.62
C LEU A 168 15.13 1.53 -12.28
N PHE A 169 14.16 2.12 -11.60
CA PHE A 169 12.80 2.21 -12.14
C PHE A 169 12.68 3.18 -13.31
N LYS A 170 13.54 4.19 -13.36
CA LYS A 170 13.68 5.00 -14.58
C LYS A 170 14.15 4.15 -15.77
N ASP A 171 15.16 3.33 -15.61
CA ASP A 171 15.69 2.45 -16.65
C ASP A 171 14.64 1.39 -17.06
N VAL A 172 13.93 0.83 -16.10
CA VAL A 172 12.79 -0.09 -16.31
C VAL A 172 11.70 0.56 -17.16
N LYS A 173 11.33 1.80 -16.83
CA LYS A 173 10.35 2.58 -17.57
C LYS A 173 10.82 2.91 -18.99
N ASP A 174 12.06 3.35 -19.14
CA ASP A 174 12.68 3.70 -20.43
C ASP A 174 12.82 2.47 -21.35
N ALA A 175 13.00 1.28 -20.76
CA ALA A 175 12.97 -0.01 -21.46
C ALA A 175 11.55 -0.52 -21.79
N ASN A 176 10.50 0.25 -21.54
CA ASN A 176 9.09 -0.13 -21.71
C ASN A 176 8.68 -1.40 -20.96
N MET A 177 9.30 -1.69 -19.83
CA MET A 177 8.88 -2.74 -18.93
C MET A 177 7.66 -2.30 -18.12
N ASN A 178 6.77 -3.24 -17.80
CA ASN A 178 5.58 -3.01 -16.99
C ASN A 178 5.52 -3.89 -15.75
N MET A 179 6.57 -4.67 -15.49
CA MET A 179 6.67 -5.57 -14.36
C MET A 179 8.12 -5.83 -13.97
N ILE A 180 8.39 -5.83 -12.68
CA ILE A 180 9.62 -6.37 -12.10
C ILE A 180 9.23 -7.48 -11.13
N ARG A 181 9.91 -8.62 -11.23
CA ARG A 181 9.77 -9.71 -10.27
C ARG A 181 10.91 -9.68 -9.28
N VAL A 182 10.62 -9.36 -8.03
CA VAL A 182 11.58 -9.51 -6.94
C VAL A 182 11.86 -10.99 -6.75
N TRP A 183 13.13 -11.39 -6.84
CA TRP A 183 13.54 -12.78 -6.80
C TRP A 183 13.33 -13.39 -5.41
N GLY A 184 12.73 -14.59 -5.35
CA GLY A 184 12.38 -15.25 -4.09
C GLY A 184 13.57 -15.77 -3.27
N GLY A 185 14.79 -15.79 -3.82
CA GLY A 185 16.01 -16.11 -3.09
C GLY A 185 16.70 -14.90 -2.45
N GLY A 186 16.11 -13.71 -2.57
CA GLY A 186 16.57 -12.48 -1.93
C GLY A 186 15.74 -12.13 -0.70
N ILE A 187 15.46 -10.85 -0.55
CA ILE A 187 14.66 -10.26 0.52
C ILE A 187 13.44 -9.54 -0.07
N TYR A 188 12.47 -9.18 0.77
CA TYR A 188 11.58 -8.07 0.46
C TYR A 188 12.38 -6.78 0.57
N GLU A 189 12.32 -5.95 -0.49
CA GLU A 189 13.01 -4.67 -0.54
C GLU A 189 12.40 -3.68 0.48
N ASP A 190 13.10 -2.59 0.72
CA ASP A 190 12.60 -1.53 1.59
C ASP A 190 11.52 -0.66 0.90
N ASP A 191 10.89 0.22 1.66
CA ASP A 191 9.78 1.05 1.18
C ASP A 191 10.19 1.94 0.00
N ALA A 192 11.46 2.37 -0.07
CA ALA A 192 11.95 3.24 -1.15
C ALA A 192 11.92 2.54 -2.52
N PHE A 193 12.13 1.21 -2.55
CA PHE A 193 11.99 0.41 -3.78
C PHE A 193 10.54 0.44 -4.28
N TYR A 194 9.57 0.16 -3.40
CA TYR A 194 8.15 0.12 -3.78
C TYR A 194 7.62 1.50 -4.14
N GLN A 195 8.05 2.54 -3.42
CA GLN A 195 7.72 3.94 -3.75
C GLN A 195 8.28 4.38 -5.11
N ALA A 196 9.42 3.86 -5.51
CA ALA A 196 9.99 4.13 -6.83
C ALA A 196 9.28 3.33 -7.94
N ALA A 197 8.69 2.17 -7.60
CA ALA A 197 7.91 1.34 -8.52
C ALA A 197 6.49 1.90 -8.79
N ASP A 198 5.94 2.64 -7.83
CA ASP A 198 4.63 3.29 -7.91
C ASP A 198 4.62 4.44 -8.94
#